data_86175609db1e85729d163fb5cbb47e70
#
_entry.id   86175609db1e85729d163fb5cbb47e70
#
_cell.length_a   1.000
_cell.length_b   1.000
_cell.length_c   1.000
_cell.angle_alpha   90.00
_cell.angle_beta   90.00
_cell.angle_gamma   90.00
#
_symmetry.space_group_name_H-M   'P 1'
#
loop_
_entity.id
_entity.type
_entity.pdbx_description
1 polymer ?
#
loop_
_entity_poly.entity_id
_entity_poly.type
_entity_poly.pdbx_seq_one_letter_code
_entity_poly.pdbx_strand_id
1 'polypeptide(L)'
;KNVYKSYKNIASQFESNRILNISGEYHYLYKCSECKTLDGFSKFKSRLFWIVCGYGERPTYALITSLEIILIFAIIYLFTGISIGGRLINYRLSWFSILEKKIILVDFLESLYFSLVTFTTVGYGDIIPTGTSIILSSIEMILGVTMVGIWTATLARKITR
;
A
#
# COMPACT_ATOMS: atom_id res chain seq x y z
N LYS A 1 -10.75 -29.83 3.74
CA LYS A 1 -11.77 -28.80 4.08
C LYS A 1 -11.76 -28.36 5.57
N ASN A 2 -11.10 -29.08 6.48
CA ASN A 2 -11.16 -28.81 7.93
C ASN A 2 -9.90 -28.15 8.52
N VAL A 3 -8.84 -27.98 7.76
CA VAL A 3 -7.53 -27.46 8.25
C VAL A 3 -7.66 -26.05 8.85
N TYR A 4 -8.46 -25.17 8.24
CA TYR A 4 -8.64 -23.82 8.76
C TYR A 4 -9.36 -23.80 10.12
N LYS A 5 -10.28 -24.76 10.38
CA LYS A 5 -10.95 -24.89 11.69
C LYS A 5 -9.97 -25.29 12.79
N SER A 6 -9.06 -26.22 12.47
CA SER A 6 -8.01 -26.62 13.41
C SER A 6 -7.10 -25.44 13.77
N TYR A 7 -6.64 -24.66 12.81
CA TYR A 7 -5.85 -23.45 13.09
C TYR A 7 -6.60 -22.43 13.92
N LYS A 8 -7.92 -22.24 13.65
CA LYS A 8 -8.77 -21.35 14.44
C LYS A 8 -8.87 -21.79 15.91
N ASN A 9 -9.10 -23.08 16.15
CA ASN A 9 -9.19 -23.63 17.51
C ASN A 9 -7.86 -23.52 18.26
N ILE A 10 -6.74 -23.80 17.59
CA ILE A 10 -5.41 -23.63 18.19
C ILE A 10 -5.15 -22.16 18.53
N ALA A 11 -5.46 -21.23 17.62
CA ALA A 11 -5.32 -19.80 17.89
C ALA A 11 -6.13 -19.37 19.13
N SER A 12 -7.37 -19.80 19.25
CA SER A 12 -8.23 -19.47 20.40
C SER A 12 -7.73 -20.09 21.72
N GLN A 13 -7.13 -21.29 21.70
CA GLN A 13 -6.52 -21.89 22.87
C GLN A 13 -5.29 -21.14 23.35
N PHE A 14 -4.41 -20.68 22.43
CA PHE A 14 -3.27 -19.86 22.79
C PHE A 14 -3.70 -18.47 23.31
N GLU A 15 -4.75 -17.90 22.73
CA GLU A 15 -5.32 -16.63 23.19
C GLU A 15 -5.88 -16.75 24.61
N SER A 16 -6.63 -17.81 24.93
CA SER A 16 -7.17 -18.07 26.28
C SER A 16 -6.04 -18.27 27.32
N ASN A 17 -4.92 -18.83 26.91
CA ASN A 17 -3.73 -19.00 27.74
C ASN A 17 -2.81 -17.78 27.77
N ARG A 18 -3.22 -16.64 27.18
CA ARG A 18 -2.45 -15.39 27.08
C ARG A 18 -1.11 -15.51 26.35
N ILE A 19 -0.95 -16.52 25.49
CA ILE A 19 0.24 -16.71 24.64
C ILE A 19 -0.03 -16.03 23.29
N LEU A 20 -0.12 -14.70 23.31
CA LEU A 20 -0.66 -13.89 22.21
C LEU A 20 0.20 -13.92 20.95
N ASN A 21 1.53 -14.05 21.08
CA ASN A 21 2.43 -14.12 19.92
C ASN A 21 2.14 -15.36 19.06
N ILE A 22 1.99 -16.52 19.68
CA ILE A 22 1.69 -17.77 19.00
C ILE A 22 0.27 -17.75 18.45
N SER A 23 -0.69 -17.23 19.22
CA SER A 23 -2.08 -17.04 18.75
C SER A 23 -2.13 -16.24 17.44
N GLY A 24 -1.35 -15.16 17.30
CA GLY A 24 -1.27 -14.35 16.07
C GLY A 24 -0.76 -15.13 14.86
N GLU A 25 0.26 -15.95 15.00
CA GLU A 25 0.76 -16.80 13.91
C GLU A 25 -0.30 -17.81 13.44
N TYR A 26 -0.99 -18.46 14.37
CA TYR A 26 -2.07 -19.39 14.02
C TYR A 26 -3.31 -18.68 13.45
N HIS A 27 -3.58 -17.44 13.88
CA HIS A 27 -4.63 -16.60 13.28
C HIS A 27 -4.30 -16.25 11.82
N TYR A 28 -3.05 -15.91 11.53
CA TYR A 28 -2.60 -15.68 10.15
C TYR A 28 -2.78 -16.95 9.29
N LEU A 29 -2.31 -18.12 9.77
CA LEU A 29 -2.43 -19.41 9.07
C LEU A 29 -3.90 -19.79 8.85
N TYR A 30 -4.76 -19.56 9.85
CA TYR A 30 -6.20 -19.74 9.74
C TYR A 30 -6.77 -18.91 8.58
N LYS A 31 -6.47 -17.61 8.53
CA LYS A 31 -6.97 -16.70 7.48
C LYS A 31 -6.45 -17.08 6.09
N CYS A 32 -5.19 -17.44 5.96
CA CYS A 32 -4.63 -17.94 4.70
C CYS A 32 -5.32 -19.22 4.20
N SER A 33 -5.63 -20.13 5.13
CA SER A 33 -6.32 -21.39 4.80
C SER A 33 -7.81 -21.15 4.48
N GLU A 34 -8.46 -20.23 5.19
CA GLU A 34 -9.86 -19.83 4.94
C GLU A 34 -9.98 -19.21 3.55
N CYS A 35 -9.05 -18.33 3.13
CA CYS A 35 -9.06 -17.68 1.82
C CYS A 35 -9.08 -18.69 0.66
N LYS A 36 -8.48 -19.87 0.84
CA LYS A 36 -8.48 -20.92 -0.19
C LYS A 36 -9.87 -21.58 -0.36
N THR A 37 -10.75 -21.45 0.62
CA THR A 37 -12.10 -22.01 0.60
C THR A 37 -13.19 -21.01 0.23
N LEU A 38 -12.80 -19.72 0.11
CA LEU A 38 -13.71 -18.64 -0.28
C LEU A 38 -13.81 -18.55 -1.80
N ASP A 39 -14.97 -18.13 -2.29
CA ASP A 39 -15.23 -17.90 -3.70
C ASP A 39 -15.72 -16.47 -3.95
N GLY A 40 -15.61 -16.02 -5.22
CA GLY A 40 -16.10 -14.73 -5.69
C GLY A 40 -15.56 -13.51 -4.94
N PHE A 41 -16.43 -12.57 -4.63
CA PHE A 41 -16.10 -11.30 -3.99
C PHE A 41 -15.47 -11.45 -2.59
N SER A 42 -15.86 -12.48 -1.83
CA SER A 42 -15.31 -12.77 -0.51
C SER A 42 -13.82 -13.15 -0.59
N LYS A 43 -13.43 -13.89 -1.63
CA LYS A 43 -12.03 -14.24 -1.90
C LYS A 43 -11.20 -13.02 -2.29
N PHE A 44 -11.76 -12.14 -3.15
CA PHE A 44 -11.11 -10.90 -3.54
C PHE A 44 -10.84 -10.00 -2.32
N LYS A 45 -11.86 -9.79 -1.49
CA LYS A 45 -11.74 -9.01 -0.24
C LYS A 45 -10.69 -9.61 0.70
N SER A 46 -10.69 -10.92 0.88
CA SER A 46 -9.72 -11.62 1.73
C SER A 46 -8.28 -11.46 1.20
N ARG A 47 -8.07 -11.55 -0.13
CA ARG A 47 -6.77 -11.30 -0.76
C ARG A 47 -6.29 -9.86 -0.56
N LEU A 48 -7.21 -8.89 -0.71
CA LEU A 48 -6.87 -7.48 -0.49
C LEU A 48 -6.36 -7.25 0.93
N PHE A 49 -7.04 -7.80 1.93
CA PHE A 49 -6.59 -7.73 3.33
C PHE A 49 -5.25 -8.43 3.56
N TRP A 50 -5.00 -9.53 2.86
CA TRP A 50 -3.71 -10.21 2.94
C TRP A 50 -2.56 -9.34 2.39
N ILE A 51 -2.74 -8.73 1.23
CA ILE A 51 -1.75 -7.84 0.60
C ILE A 51 -1.49 -6.62 1.49
N VAL A 52 -2.55 -5.93 1.92
CA VAL A 52 -2.47 -4.64 2.62
C VAL A 52 -1.85 -4.76 4.01
N CYS A 53 -2.18 -5.80 4.78
CA CYS A 53 -1.75 -5.86 6.20
C CYS A 53 -1.47 -7.28 6.72
N GLY A 54 -1.39 -8.29 5.84
CA GLY A 54 -1.20 -9.67 6.27
C GLY A 54 -2.22 -10.08 7.33
N TYR A 55 -3.51 -9.79 7.10
CA TYR A 55 -4.62 -9.99 8.04
C TYR A 55 -4.44 -9.31 9.42
N GLY A 56 -3.66 -8.23 9.47
CA GLY A 56 -3.40 -7.49 10.70
C GLY A 56 -2.34 -8.10 11.62
N GLU A 57 -1.62 -9.12 11.15
CA GLU A 57 -0.57 -9.82 11.93
C GLU A 57 0.85 -9.47 11.44
N ARG A 58 0.98 -8.85 10.27
CA ARG A 58 2.27 -8.58 9.61
C ARG A 58 2.39 -7.09 9.25
N PRO A 59 2.90 -6.22 10.16
CA PRO A 59 3.04 -4.79 9.89
C PRO A 59 3.97 -4.47 8.71
N THR A 60 4.92 -5.35 8.39
CA THR A 60 5.82 -5.22 7.24
C THR A 60 5.08 -5.23 5.89
N TYR A 61 3.94 -5.93 5.81
CA TYR A 61 3.10 -5.93 4.59
C TYR A 61 2.55 -4.53 4.31
N ALA A 62 2.07 -3.82 5.33
CA ALA A 62 1.56 -2.47 5.17
C ALA A 62 2.65 -1.49 4.69
N LEU A 63 3.90 -1.63 5.18
CA LEU A 63 5.02 -0.82 4.70
C LEU A 63 5.36 -1.13 3.24
N ILE A 64 5.47 -2.40 2.86
CA ILE A 64 5.77 -2.80 1.49
C ILE A 64 4.69 -2.29 0.54
N THR A 65 3.41 -2.52 0.88
CA THR A 65 2.28 -2.05 0.06
C THR A 65 2.26 -0.53 -0.06
N SER A 66 2.62 0.20 1.00
CA SER A 66 2.75 1.67 0.95
C SER A 66 3.82 2.10 -0.06
N LEU A 67 4.99 1.46 -0.04
CA LEU A 67 6.07 1.75 -1.00
C LEU A 67 5.66 1.40 -2.44
N GLU A 68 4.95 0.29 -2.63
CA GLU A 68 4.41 -0.10 -3.95
C GLU A 68 3.42 0.95 -4.47
N ILE A 69 2.51 1.46 -3.62
CA ILE A 69 1.56 2.51 -3.99
C ILE A 69 2.32 3.77 -4.42
N ILE A 70 3.29 4.25 -3.63
CA ILE A 70 4.11 5.42 -3.95
C ILE A 70 4.81 5.24 -5.32
N LEU A 71 5.42 4.09 -5.59
CA LEU A 71 6.08 3.82 -6.86
C LEU A 71 5.10 3.82 -8.04
N ILE A 72 3.93 3.21 -7.86
CA ILE A 72 2.89 3.18 -8.90
C ILE A 72 2.40 4.59 -9.21
N PHE A 73 2.10 5.40 -8.20
CA PHE A 73 1.67 6.78 -8.39
C PHE A 73 2.78 7.65 -9.01
N ALA A 74 4.03 7.48 -8.61
CA ALA A 74 5.16 8.16 -9.23
C ALA A 74 5.22 7.92 -10.75
N ILE A 75 5.02 6.66 -11.18
CA ILE A 75 4.96 6.32 -12.61
C ILE A 75 3.74 6.97 -13.28
N ILE A 76 2.58 6.94 -12.64
CA ILE A 76 1.36 7.54 -13.18
C ILE A 76 1.53 9.06 -13.37
N TYR A 77 2.17 9.75 -12.43
CA TYR A 77 2.39 11.21 -12.51
C TYR A 77 3.28 11.62 -13.69
N LEU A 78 4.21 10.81 -14.12
CA LEU A 78 4.98 11.06 -15.34
C LEU A 78 4.08 11.23 -16.58
N PHE A 79 2.95 10.53 -16.62
CA PHE A 79 2.03 10.54 -17.78
C PHE A 79 0.86 11.50 -17.60
N THR A 80 0.47 11.83 -16.37
CA THR A 80 -0.74 12.62 -16.10
C THR A 80 -0.45 14.10 -15.89
N GLY A 81 0.79 14.45 -15.55
CA GLY A 81 1.28 15.83 -15.50
C GLY A 81 1.44 16.39 -14.09
N ILE A 82 2.65 16.84 -13.79
CA ILE A 82 3.00 17.63 -12.61
C ILE A 82 3.81 18.86 -13.05
N SER A 83 3.70 19.95 -12.31
CA SER A 83 4.42 21.20 -12.59
C SER A 83 5.42 21.50 -11.47
N ILE A 84 6.66 21.73 -11.85
CA ILE A 84 7.80 22.02 -10.95
C ILE A 84 8.44 23.32 -11.39
N GLY A 85 8.32 24.37 -10.58
CA GLY A 85 8.93 25.68 -10.89
C GLY A 85 8.53 26.24 -12.26
N GLY A 86 7.32 25.94 -12.75
CA GLY A 86 6.84 26.32 -14.08
C GLY A 86 7.18 25.36 -15.21
N ARG A 87 7.98 24.31 -14.96
CA ARG A 87 8.23 23.21 -15.91
C ARG A 87 7.15 22.14 -15.78
N LEU A 88 6.48 21.83 -16.87
CA LEU A 88 5.47 20.77 -16.92
C LEU A 88 6.12 19.45 -17.31
N ILE A 89 6.02 18.44 -16.44
CA ILE A 89 6.38 17.05 -16.74
C ILE A 89 5.11 16.34 -17.16
N ASN A 90 5.01 15.96 -18.43
CA ASN A 90 3.89 15.18 -18.96
C ASN A 90 4.36 14.38 -20.16
N TYR A 91 4.70 13.12 -19.94
CA TYR A 91 5.06 12.18 -20.99
C TYR A 91 3.78 11.64 -21.63
N ARG A 92 3.17 12.41 -22.55
CA ARG A 92 2.15 11.82 -23.45
C ARG A 92 2.81 10.67 -24.21
N LEU A 93 2.06 9.60 -24.45
CA LEU A 93 2.44 8.36 -25.14
C LEU A 93 3.02 8.55 -26.56
N SER A 94 3.89 9.52 -26.77
CA SER A 94 4.67 9.65 -27.98
C SER A 94 6.03 9.01 -27.72
N TRP A 95 6.21 7.85 -28.27
CA TRP A 95 7.43 7.00 -28.22
C TRP A 95 8.73 7.76 -28.59
N PHE A 96 8.64 8.99 -29.03
CA PHE A 96 9.77 9.74 -29.61
C PHE A 96 10.57 10.57 -28.59
N SER A 97 10.08 10.81 -27.38
CA SER A 97 10.78 11.59 -26.35
C SER A 97 11.65 10.78 -25.38
N ILE A 98 11.80 9.48 -25.60
CA ILE A 98 12.56 8.56 -24.72
C ILE A 98 14.09 8.66 -24.96
N LEU A 99 14.56 9.60 -25.74
CA LEU A 99 15.96 9.62 -26.23
C LEU A 99 16.98 10.21 -25.25
N GLU A 100 16.58 10.86 -24.15
CA GLU A 100 17.53 11.32 -23.13
C GLU A 100 17.30 10.63 -21.79
N LYS A 101 17.90 9.47 -21.60
CA LYS A 101 17.81 8.65 -20.37
C LYS A 101 18.08 9.41 -19.07
N LYS A 102 18.89 10.46 -19.12
CA LYS A 102 19.24 11.27 -17.93
C LYS A 102 18.07 12.16 -17.48
N ILE A 103 17.31 12.72 -18.40
CA ILE A 103 16.14 13.57 -18.11
C ILE A 103 15.02 12.71 -17.50
N ILE A 104 14.76 11.53 -18.06
CA ILE A 104 13.73 10.61 -17.55
C ILE A 104 14.00 10.19 -16.10
N LEU A 105 15.26 9.95 -15.73
CA LEU A 105 15.61 9.58 -14.37
C LEU A 105 15.35 10.73 -13.39
N VAL A 106 15.69 11.97 -13.77
CA VAL A 106 15.44 13.15 -12.95
C VAL A 106 13.93 13.37 -12.78
N ASP A 107 13.18 13.33 -13.88
CA ASP A 107 11.73 13.51 -13.86
C ASP A 107 11.03 12.39 -13.05
N PHE A 108 11.55 11.16 -13.11
CA PHE A 108 11.06 10.07 -12.26
C PHE A 108 11.33 10.32 -10.77
N LEU A 109 12.52 10.78 -10.42
CA LEU A 109 12.86 11.11 -9.02
C LEU A 109 12.01 12.26 -8.48
N GLU A 110 11.75 13.27 -9.31
CA GLU A 110 10.84 14.38 -8.98
C GLU A 110 9.40 13.90 -8.79
N SER A 111 8.93 13.00 -9.67
CA SER A 111 7.61 12.37 -9.54
C SER A 111 7.51 11.47 -8.31
N LEU A 112 8.58 10.73 -7.99
CA LEU A 112 8.66 9.89 -6.80
C LEU A 112 8.64 10.74 -5.52
N TYR A 113 9.37 11.83 -5.50
CA TYR A 113 9.34 12.80 -4.40
C TYR A 113 7.92 13.37 -4.22
N PHE A 114 7.26 13.79 -5.31
CA PHE A 114 5.90 14.30 -5.27
C PHE A 114 4.92 13.26 -4.71
N SER A 115 4.98 12.00 -5.17
CA SER A 115 4.16 10.91 -4.67
C SER A 115 4.41 10.66 -3.18
N LEU A 116 5.68 10.62 -2.75
CA LEU A 116 6.02 10.43 -1.33
C LEU A 116 5.43 11.54 -0.45
N VAL A 117 5.58 12.80 -0.85
CA VAL A 117 5.08 13.97 -0.12
C VAL A 117 3.55 13.99 -0.09
N THR A 118 2.91 13.58 -1.18
CA THR A 118 1.45 13.46 -1.29
C THR A 118 0.92 12.32 -0.44
N PHE A 119 1.51 11.13 -0.54
CA PHE A 119 1.13 9.95 0.24
C PHE A 119 1.26 10.19 1.74
N THR A 120 2.35 10.83 2.17
CA THR A 120 2.56 11.17 3.59
C THR A 120 1.77 12.40 4.05
N THR A 121 1.01 13.04 3.16
CA THR A 121 0.20 14.24 3.41
C THR A 121 0.99 15.45 3.91
N VAL A 122 2.30 15.50 3.65
CA VAL A 122 3.17 16.62 4.03
C VAL A 122 2.88 17.86 3.18
N GLY A 123 2.77 17.69 1.84
CA GLY A 123 2.31 18.71 0.91
C GLY A 123 3.11 20.01 0.95
N TYR A 124 4.42 19.99 0.68
CA TYR A 124 5.25 21.21 0.67
C TYR A 124 4.80 22.29 -0.32
N GLY A 125 4.06 21.91 -1.39
CA GLY A 125 3.55 22.84 -2.39
C GLY A 125 4.58 23.31 -3.43
N ASP A 126 5.75 22.72 -3.45
CA ASP A 126 6.84 22.96 -4.41
C ASP A 126 6.57 22.30 -5.78
N ILE A 127 5.81 21.20 -5.77
CA ILE A 127 5.30 20.51 -6.96
C ILE A 127 3.78 20.56 -6.95
N ILE A 128 3.20 20.97 -8.07
CA ILE A 128 1.76 21.18 -8.22
C ILE A 128 1.21 20.15 -9.20
N PRO A 129 0.19 19.36 -8.82
CA PRO A 129 -0.48 18.46 -9.75
C PRO A 129 -1.26 19.25 -10.80
N THR A 130 -1.26 18.80 -12.06
CA THR A 130 -1.95 19.45 -13.15
C THR A 130 -2.94 18.52 -13.85
N GLY A 131 -4.04 19.04 -14.36
CA GLY A 131 -5.03 18.24 -15.09
C GLY A 131 -5.57 17.06 -14.27
N THR A 132 -5.43 15.85 -14.80
CA THR A 132 -5.92 14.62 -14.15
C THR A 132 -5.16 14.24 -12.87
N SER A 133 -3.92 14.73 -12.72
CA SER A 133 -3.11 14.47 -11.51
C SER A 133 -3.72 15.06 -10.24
N ILE A 134 -4.59 16.08 -10.35
CA ILE A 134 -5.29 16.66 -9.20
C ILE A 134 -6.21 15.61 -8.54
N ILE A 135 -6.95 14.87 -9.35
CA ILE A 135 -7.85 13.81 -8.84
C ILE A 135 -7.01 12.65 -8.28
N LEU A 136 -5.95 12.26 -8.99
CA LEU A 136 -5.07 11.17 -8.56
C LEU A 136 -4.37 11.49 -7.24
N SER A 137 -3.88 12.71 -7.06
CA SER A 137 -3.24 13.13 -5.80
C SER A 137 -4.21 13.13 -4.63
N SER A 138 -5.48 13.49 -4.86
CA SER A 138 -6.52 13.39 -3.84
C SER A 138 -6.79 11.94 -3.41
N ILE A 139 -6.83 11.02 -4.38
CA ILE A 139 -6.98 9.58 -4.11
C ILE A 139 -5.75 9.06 -3.35
N GLU A 140 -4.56 9.42 -3.77
CA GLU A 140 -3.31 9.01 -3.14
C GLU A 140 -3.23 9.48 -1.68
N MET A 141 -3.63 10.73 -1.38
CA MET A 141 -3.71 11.24 0.00
C MET A 141 -4.62 10.38 0.89
N ILE A 142 -5.82 10.03 0.39
CA ILE A 142 -6.75 9.17 1.13
C ILE A 142 -6.14 7.79 1.39
N LEU A 143 -5.49 7.21 0.38
CA LEU A 143 -4.78 5.93 0.52
C LEU A 143 -3.64 6.06 1.53
N GLY A 144 -2.86 7.13 1.50
CA GLY A 144 -1.76 7.38 2.41
C GLY A 144 -2.21 7.42 3.87
N VAL A 145 -3.22 8.23 4.20
CA VAL A 145 -3.78 8.33 5.56
C VAL A 145 -4.29 6.96 6.03
N THR A 146 -5.01 6.23 5.17
CA THR A 146 -5.53 4.90 5.53
C THR A 146 -4.42 3.88 5.77
N MET A 147 -3.37 3.89 4.95
CA MET A 147 -2.23 2.97 5.10
C MET A 147 -1.41 3.26 6.35
N VAL A 148 -1.17 4.53 6.69
CA VAL A 148 -0.52 4.92 7.95
C VAL A 148 -1.34 4.44 9.14
N GLY A 149 -2.67 4.61 9.11
CA GLY A 149 -3.57 4.09 10.15
C GLY A 149 -3.49 2.58 10.31
N ILE A 150 -3.52 1.84 9.20
CA ILE A 150 -3.41 0.37 9.20
C ILE A 150 -2.05 -0.07 9.74
N TRP A 151 -0.97 0.56 9.31
CA TRP A 151 0.38 0.25 9.77
C TRP A 151 0.53 0.47 11.28
N THR A 152 0.07 1.63 11.77
CA THR A 152 0.13 1.98 13.20
C THR A 152 -0.69 0.99 14.04
N ALA A 153 -1.90 0.66 13.60
CA ALA A 153 -2.77 -0.30 14.28
C ALA A 153 -2.15 -1.72 14.33
N THR A 154 -1.57 -2.18 13.20
CA THR A 154 -0.93 -3.51 13.15
C THR A 154 0.36 -3.56 13.97
N LEU A 155 1.13 -2.47 13.99
CA LEU A 155 2.34 -2.35 14.80
C LEU A 155 2.01 -2.33 16.30
N ALA A 156 1.04 -1.50 16.71
CA ALA A 156 0.56 -1.45 18.09
C ALA A 156 0.10 -2.83 18.58
N ARG A 157 -0.70 -3.53 17.77
CA ARG A 157 -1.15 -4.88 18.06
C ARG A 157 0.01 -5.87 18.25
N LYS A 158 1.10 -5.73 17.50
CA LYS A 158 2.27 -6.60 17.61
C LYS A 158 3.14 -6.28 18.82
N ILE A 159 3.19 -5.02 19.25
CA ILE A 159 3.97 -4.58 20.43
C ILE A 159 3.24 -4.94 21.74
N THR A 160 1.92 -4.89 21.75
CA THR A 160 1.10 -5.16 22.95
C THR A 160 0.83 -6.65 23.19
N ARG A 161 1.32 -7.53 22.34
CA ARG A 161 1.25 -8.99 22.47
C ARG A 161 2.55 -9.57 23.00
#